data_866ea31863dda9bbcbf39f03c48899ab
#
_entry.id   866ea31863dda9bbcbf39f03c48899ab
#
_cell.length_a   1.000
_cell.length_b   1.000
_cell.length_c   1.000
_cell.angle_alpha   90.00
_cell.angle_beta   90.00
_cell.angle_gamma   90.00
#
_symmetry.space_group_name_H-M   'P 1'
#
loop_
_entity.id
_entity.type
_entity.pdbx_description
1 polymer ?
#
loop_
_entity_poly.entity_id
_entity_poly.type
_entity_poly.pdbx_seq_one_letter_code
_entity_poly.pdbx_strand_id
1 'polypeptide(L)'
;MVKSINSELIYSIISHHINHFLNVKKFVKHDYESHMILLTVYSHFLFQTMSKGMSFNWAETFAETETEEHKQLMRDRKLSIFAVSENLLLPQETVRRKLEKLCNRKLLYYSKSEGLSLGKKFRETIEPLGKADGKDIFALVEKFKKA
;
A
#
# COMPACT_ATOMS: atom_id res chain seq x y z
N MET A 1 -25.14 18.83 4.07
CA MET A 1 -26.19 17.81 4.26
C MET A 1 -25.57 16.44 4.04
N VAL A 2 -25.55 15.60 5.06
CA VAL A 2 -25.09 14.24 4.91
C VAL A 2 -26.17 13.49 4.13
N LYS A 3 -25.86 13.05 2.90
CA LYS A 3 -26.75 12.15 2.16
C LYS A 3 -26.95 10.87 2.98
N SER A 4 -28.18 10.45 3.17
CA SER A 4 -28.44 9.22 3.90
C SER A 4 -27.80 8.04 3.15
N ILE A 5 -27.02 7.27 3.87
CA ILE A 5 -26.44 6.04 3.34
C ILE A 5 -27.55 5.00 3.27
N ASN A 6 -27.88 4.56 2.08
CA ASN A 6 -28.90 3.53 1.89
C ASN A 6 -28.29 2.11 1.95
N SER A 7 -29.15 1.10 2.03
CA SER A 7 -28.73 -0.30 2.14
C SER A 7 -27.88 -0.77 0.96
N GLU A 8 -28.12 -0.25 -0.24
CA GLU A 8 -27.34 -0.59 -1.43
C GLU A 8 -25.89 -0.14 -1.33
N LEU A 9 -25.66 1.09 -0.82
CA LEU A 9 -24.32 1.60 -0.57
C LEU A 9 -23.60 0.81 0.51
N ILE A 10 -24.30 0.50 1.62
CA ILE A 10 -23.72 -0.33 2.68
C ILE A 10 -23.30 -1.69 2.13
N TYR A 11 -24.16 -2.34 1.38
CA TYR A 11 -23.86 -3.61 0.72
C TYR A 11 -22.62 -3.49 -0.19
N SER A 12 -22.56 -2.44 -0.98
CA SER A 12 -21.44 -2.22 -1.91
C SER A 12 -20.11 -1.98 -1.19
N ILE A 13 -20.13 -1.24 -0.08
CA ILE A 13 -18.95 -1.01 0.77
C ILE A 13 -18.47 -2.34 1.38
N ILE A 14 -19.38 -3.10 1.95
CA ILE A 14 -19.05 -4.41 2.54
C ILE A 14 -18.50 -5.36 1.48
N SER A 15 -19.15 -5.42 0.31
CA SER A 15 -18.70 -6.25 -0.81
C SER A 15 -17.31 -5.85 -1.29
N HIS A 16 -17.02 -4.56 -1.34
CA HIS A 16 -15.67 -4.07 -1.68
C HIS A 16 -14.62 -4.58 -0.69
N HIS A 17 -14.88 -4.49 0.61
CA HIS A 17 -13.96 -5.01 1.62
C HIS A 17 -13.70 -6.51 1.48
N ILE A 18 -14.76 -7.28 1.25
CA ILE A 18 -14.64 -8.74 1.04
C ILE A 18 -13.84 -9.03 -0.23
N ASN A 19 -14.15 -8.36 -1.33
CA ASN A 19 -13.44 -8.54 -2.60
C ASN A 19 -11.97 -8.17 -2.48
N HIS A 20 -11.65 -7.07 -1.80
CA HIS A 20 -10.27 -6.67 -1.54
C HIS A 20 -9.50 -7.77 -0.79
N PHE A 21 -10.07 -8.30 0.27
CA PHE A 21 -9.48 -9.40 1.05
C PHE A 21 -9.20 -10.64 0.16
N LEU A 22 -10.17 -11.03 -0.67
CA LEU A 22 -10.03 -12.15 -1.60
C LEU A 22 -8.96 -11.87 -2.67
N ASN A 23 -8.93 -10.65 -3.19
CA ASN A 23 -7.93 -10.23 -4.19
C ASN A 23 -6.51 -10.24 -3.61
N VAL A 24 -6.34 -9.83 -2.36
CA VAL A 24 -5.05 -9.91 -1.67
C VAL A 24 -4.56 -11.36 -1.64
N LYS A 25 -5.41 -12.30 -1.26
CA LYS A 25 -5.06 -13.72 -1.26
C LYS A 25 -4.72 -14.24 -2.65
N LYS A 26 -5.49 -13.83 -3.65
CA LYS A 26 -5.33 -14.29 -5.03
C LYS A 26 -4.07 -13.76 -5.70
N PHE A 27 -3.80 -12.46 -5.58
CA PHE A 27 -2.73 -11.80 -6.33
C PHE A 27 -1.43 -11.69 -5.54
N VAL A 28 -1.50 -11.49 -4.24
CA VAL A 28 -0.32 -11.22 -3.40
C VAL A 28 0.13 -12.45 -2.62
N LYS A 29 -0.79 -13.36 -2.32
CA LYS A 29 -0.53 -14.68 -1.70
C LYS A 29 0.18 -14.60 -0.35
N HIS A 30 -0.15 -13.59 0.47
CA HIS A 30 0.30 -13.51 1.85
C HIS A 30 -0.88 -13.15 2.78
N ASP A 31 -0.65 -13.23 4.09
CA ASP A 31 -1.69 -12.90 5.07
C ASP A 31 -2.01 -11.40 5.08
N TYR A 32 -3.16 -11.05 5.67
CA TYR A 32 -3.66 -9.67 5.63
C TYR A 32 -2.79 -8.70 6.44
N GLU A 33 -2.23 -9.14 7.57
CA GLU A 33 -1.30 -8.30 8.33
C GLU A 33 -0.03 -7.97 7.54
N SER A 34 0.53 -8.96 6.83
CA SER A 34 1.65 -8.72 5.91
C SER A 34 1.27 -7.73 4.81
N HIS A 35 0.04 -7.83 4.29
CA HIS A 35 -0.46 -6.88 3.31
C HIS A 35 -0.56 -5.46 3.89
N MET A 36 -1.05 -5.31 5.12
CA MET A 36 -1.12 -4.02 5.79
C MET A 36 0.27 -3.41 6.03
N ILE A 37 1.26 -4.23 6.36
CA ILE A 37 2.66 -3.79 6.44
C ILE A 37 3.14 -3.28 5.08
N LEU A 38 2.88 -4.04 4.02
CA LEU A 38 3.24 -3.65 2.66
C LEU A 38 2.61 -2.31 2.27
N LEU A 39 1.32 -2.14 2.55
CA LEU A 39 0.59 -0.90 2.26
C LEU A 39 1.11 0.28 3.09
N THR A 40 1.53 0.06 4.34
CA THR A 40 2.12 1.11 5.18
C THR A 40 3.42 1.63 4.56
N VAL A 41 4.28 0.74 4.11
CA VAL A 41 5.52 1.12 3.42
C VAL A 41 5.21 1.85 2.11
N TYR A 42 4.25 1.35 1.34
CA TYR A 42 3.84 1.98 0.07
C TYR A 42 3.21 3.36 0.30
N SER A 43 2.37 3.50 1.32
CA SER A 43 1.78 4.78 1.71
C SER A 43 2.86 5.81 2.08
N HIS A 44 3.84 5.40 2.85
CA HIS A 44 4.99 6.26 3.20
C HIS A 44 5.74 6.72 1.94
N PHE A 45 6.04 5.80 1.03
CA PHE A 45 6.66 6.10 -0.25
C PHE A 45 5.86 7.12 -1.06
N LEU A 46 4.55 6.91 -1.20
CA LEU A 46 3.67 7.83 -1.93
C LEU A 46 3.63 9.21 -1.26
N PHE A 47 3.50 9.25 0.06
CA PHE A 47 3.48 10.51 0.80
C PHE A 47 4.77 11.31 0.59
N GLN A 48 5.93 10.67 0.66
CA GLN A 48 7.22 11.34 0.41
C GLN A 48 7.32 11.86 -1.03
N THR A 49 6.85 11.08 -1.99
CA THR A 49 6.83 11.46 -3.40
C THR A 49 5.91 12.67 -3.64
N MET A 50 4.71 12.64 -3.06
CA MET A 50 3.73 13.72 -3.19
C MET A 50 4.17 15.00 -2.48
N SER A 51 4.87 14.90 -1.35
CA SER A 51 5.34 16.07 -0.58
C SER A 51 6.38 16.91 -1.34
N LYS A 52 7.02 16.36 -2.36
CA LYS A 52 7.89 17.10 -3.29
C LYS A 52 7.14 17.82 -4.40
N GLY A 53 5.82 17.83 -4.39
CA GLY A 53 4.99 18.43 -5.44
C GLY A 53 4.96 17.63 -6.73
N MET A 54 5.41 16.39 -6.69
CA MET A 54 5.44 15.50 -7.85
C MET A 54 4.10 14.78 -7.96
N SER A 55 3.37 15.09 -9.05
CA SER A 55 2.16 14.36 -9.41
C SER A 55 2.54 13.38 -10.52
N PHE A 56 2.57 12.11 -10.17
CA PHE A 56 2.94 11.08 -11.12
C PHE A 56 1.75 10.22 -11.49
N ASN A 57 1.71 9.79 -12.72
CA ASN A 57 0.93 8.62 -13.04
C ASN A 57 1.61 7.38 -12.43
N TRP A 58 0.91 6.27 -12.45
CA TRP A 58 1.37 5.03 -11.82
C TRP A 58 2.77 4.58 -12.31
N ALA A 59 3.02 4.66 -13.61
CA ALA A 59 4.29 4.25 -14.20
C ALA A 59 5.46 5.17 -13.81
N GLU A 60 5.22 6.48 -13.82
CA GLU A 60 6.21 7.49 -13.43
C GLU A 60 6.61 7.37 -11.95
N THR A 61 5.65 7.06 -11.09
CA THR A 61 5.90 6.83 -9.66
C THR A 61 6.98 5.77 -9.45
N PHE A 62 6.93 4.68 -10.21
CA PHE A 62 7.93 3.61 -10.08
C PHE A 62 9.26 3.95 -10.75
N ALA A 63 9.26 4.73 -11.82
CA ALA A 63 10.51 5.20 -12.44
C ALA A 63 11.34 6.07 -11.48
N GLU A 64 10.69 6.88 -10.65
CA GLU A 64 11.35 7.73 -9.65
C GLU A 64 12.09 6.94 -8.57
N THR A 65 11.71 5.69 -8.27
CA THR A 65 12.40 4.88 -7.24
C THR A 65 13.87 4.64 -7.53
N GLU A 66 14.26 4.69 -8.79
CA GLU A 66 15.64 4.47 -9.24
C GLU A 66 16.51 5.72 -9.18
N THR A 67 15.94 6.91 -8.93
CA THR A 67 16.69 8.16 -8.88
C THR A 67 17.46 8.32 -7.58
N GLU A 68 18.65 8.94 -7.64
CA GLU A 68 19.44 9.25 -6.44
C GLU A 68 18.74 10.25 -5.53
N GLU A 69 17.96 11.19 -6.08
CA GLU A 69 17.14 12.11 -5.29
C GLU A 69 16.11 11.38 -4.43
N HIS A 70 15.43 10.39 -5.01
CA HIS A 70 14.47 9.58 -4.27
C HIS A 70 15.14 8.77 -3.17
N LYS A 71 16.26 8.13 -3.47
CA LYS A 71 17.05 7.36 -2.50
C LYS A 71 17.52 8.24 -1.34
N GLN A 72 17.97 9.47 -1.64
CA GLN A 72 18.35 10.43 -0.61
C GLN A 72 17.16 10.84 0.26
N LEU A 73 16.00 11.08 -0.35
CA LEU A 73 14.77 11.38 0.38
C LEU A 73 14.39 10.25 1.35
N MET A 74 14.51 9.01 0.92
CA MET A 74 14.22 7.85 1.77
C MET A 74 15.23 7.72 2.91
N ARG A 75 16.49 8.10 2.71
CA ARG A 75 17.49 8.17 3.78
C ARG A 75 17.17 9.26 4.81
N ASP A 76 16.74 10.42 4.34
CA ASP A 76 16.45 11.59 5.19
C ASP A 76 15.18 11.38 6.03
N ARG A 77 14.23 10.59 5.53
CA ARG A 77 12.92 10.35 6.15
C ARG A 77 12.63 8.86 6.27
N LYS A 78 13.51 8.16 6.95
CA LYS A 78 13.42 6.70 7.12
C LYS A 78 12.12 6.26 7.77
N LEU A 79 11.52 5.22 7.21
CA LEU A 79 10.47 4.47 7.86
C LEU A 79 11.09 3.29 8.63
N SER A 80 10.94 3.29 9.95
CA SER A 80 11.49 2.25 10.81
C SER A 80 10.47 1.13 11.07
N ILE A 81 10.97 -0.02 11.50
CA ILE A 81 10.13 -1.14 11.97
C ILE A 81 9.27 -0.69 13.15
N PHE A 82 9.82 0.12 14.05
CA PHE A 82 9.08 0.68 15.19
C PHE A 82 7.89 1.53 14.71
N ALA A 83 8.09 2.41 13.74
CA ALA A 83 7.02 3.25 13.21
C ALA A 83 5.89 2.42 12.57
N VAL A 84 6.21 1.37 11.83
CA VAL A 84 5.22 0.44 11.27
C VAL A 84 4.45 -0.27 12.37
N SER A 85 5.14 -0.76 13.38
CA SER A 85 4.56 -1.40 14.56
C SER A 85 3.55 -0.48 15.26
N GLU A 86 3.92 0.79 15.51
CA GLU A 86 3.04 1.78 16.13
C GLU A 86 1.82 2.11 15.25
N ASN A 87 2.04 2.29 13.96
CA ASN A 87 0.96 2.63 13.02
C ASN A 87 -0.10 1.53 12.91
N LEU A 88 0.31 0.28 12.98
CA LEU A 88 -0.58 -0.87 12.80
C LEU A 88 -1.01 -1.52 14.12
N LEU A 89 -0.51 -1.02 15.26
CA LEU A 89 -0.76 -1.60 16.58
C LEU A 89 -0.40 -3.09 16.64
N LEU A 90 0.72 -3.44 16.00
CA LEU A 90 1.26 -4.80 16.00
C LEU A 90 2.54 -4.85 16.85
N PRO A 91 2.82 -5.98 17.53
CA PRO A 91 4.11 -6.16 18.21
C PRO A 91 5.28 -6.04 17.23
N GLN A 92 6.36 -5.40 17.65
CA GLN A 92 7.55 -5.21 16.81
C GLN A 92 8.10 -6.53 16.27
N GLU A 93 8.12 -7.58 17.09
CA GLU A 93 8.60 -8.89 16.68
C GLU A 93 7.72 -9.51 15.59
N THR A 94 6.41 -9.30 15.65
CA THR A 94 5.47 -9.72 14.59
C THR A 94 5.77 -8.99 13.28
N VAL A 95 5.95 -7.68 13.34
CA VAL A 95 6.30 -6.85 12.19
C VAL A 95 7.64 -7.29 11.61
N ARG A 96 8.67 -7.47 12.44
CA ARG A 96 10.00 -7.91 11.99
C ARG A 96 9.95 -9.24 11.24
N ARG A 97 9.27 -10.22 11.80
CA ARG A 97 9.12 -11.55 11.19
C ARG A 97 8.40 -11.51 9.84
N LYS A 98 7.33 -10.73 9.75
CA LYS A 98 6.56 -10.58 8.51
C LYS A 98 7.33 -9.78 7.47
N LEU A 99 8.05 -8.75 7.89
CA LEU A 99 8.95 -7.98 7.00
C LEU A 99 10.05 -8.84 6.41
N GLU A 100 10.66 -9.72 7.21
CA GLU A 100 11.67 -10.64 6.70
C GLU A 100 11.14 -11.47 5.53
N LYS A 101 9.94 -12.01 5.66
CA LYS A 101 9.29 -12.77 4.57
C LYS A 101 9.02 -11.90 3.34
N LEU A 102 8.56 -10.67 3.53
CA LEU A 102 8.30 -9.73 2.43
C LEU A 102 9.60 -9.32 1.73
N CYS A 103 10.68 -9.12 2.48
CA CYS A 103 12.00 -8.84 1.92
C CYS A 103 12.57 -10.03 1.16
N ASN A 104 12.39 -11.25 1.66
CA ASN A 104 12.81 -12.46 0.98
C ASN A 104 12.09 -12.67 -0.36
N ARG A 105 10.83 -12.23 -0.44
CA ARG A 105 10.05 -12.19 -1.69
C ARG A 105 10.39 -11.00 -2.58
N LYS A 106 11.30 -10.12 -2.17
CA LYS A 106 11.68 -8.89 -2.88
C LYS A 106 10.52 -7.89 -3.08
N LEU A 107 9.51 -7.97 -2.23
CA LEU A 107 8.41 -7.01 -2.21
C LEU A 107 8.80 -5.74 -1.46
N LEU A 108 9.59 -5.88 -0.41
CA LEU A 108 10.16 -4.79 0.36
C LEU A 108 11.68 -4.93 0.44
N TYR A 109 12.31 -3.84 0.80
CA TYR A 109 13.74 -3.76 1.07
C TYR A 109 13.95 -3.04 2.40
N TYR A 110 14.92 -3.51 3.18
CA TYR A 110 15.31 -2.89 4.45
C TYR A 110 16.81 -2.73 4.54
N SER A 111 17.25 -1.55 4.96
CA SER A 111 18.63 -1.31 5.37
C SER A 111 18.65 -0.33 6.54
N LYS A 112 19.73 -0.34 7.32
CA LYS A 112 19.91 0.62 8.42
C LYS A 112 20.01 2.06 7.91
N SER A 113 20.56 2.28 6.72
CA SER A 113 20.74 3.59 6.13
C SER A 113 19.46 4.19 5.55
N GLU A 114 18.62 3.37 4.89
CA GLU A 114 17.44 3.81 4.15
C GLU A 114 16.12 3.47 4.83
N GLY A 115 16.15 2.61 5.86
CA GLY A 115 14.95 2.08 6.47
C GLY A 115 14.20 1.13 5.54
N LEU A 116 12.88 1.16 5.60
CA LEU A 116 12.00 0.34 4.76
C LEU A 116 11.70 1.06 3.45
N SER A 117 11.79 0.34 2.35
CA SER A 117 11.48 0.82 1.01
C SER A 117 10.90 -0.29 0.12
N LEU A 118 10.44 0.09 -1.08
CA LEU A 118 9.84 -0.85 -2.02
C LEU A 118 10.92 -1.73 -2.67
N GLY A 119 10.65 -3.03 -2.76
CA GLY A 119 11.53 -4.01 -3.38
C GLY A 119 11.33 -4.11 -4.89
N LYS A 120 12.26 -4.82 -5.55
CA LYS A 120 12.28 -4.97 -7.01
C LYS A 120 11.02 -5.61 -7.58
N LYS A 121 10.38 -6.51 -6.84
CA LYS A 121 9.18 -7.24 -7.28
C LYS A 121 7.87 -6.61 -6.80
N PHE A 122 7.93 -5.48 -6.10
CA PHE A 122 6.75 -4.81 -5.59
C PHE A 122 5.76 -4.48 -6.71
N ARG A 123 6.22 -3.77 -7.73
CA ARG A 123 5.37 -3.29 -8.83
C ARG A 123 4.63 -4.43 -9.52
N GLU A 124 5.36 -5.44 -9.99
CA GLU A 124 4.77 -6.55 -10.73
C GLU A 124 3.77 -7.36 -9.91
N THR A 125 3.97 -7.40 -8.58
CA THR A 125 3.10 -8.14 -7.66
C THR A 125 1.85 -7.35 -7.31
N ILE A 126 1.97 -6.04 -7.08
CA ILE A 126 0.85 -5.20 -6.62
C ILE A 126 -0.03 -4.69 -7.76
N GLU A 127 0.50 -4.57 -8.97
CA GLU A 127 -0.22 -4.00 -10.12
C GLU A 127 -1.52 -4.74 -10.45
N PRO A 128 -1.56 -6.10 -10.49
CA PRO A 128 -2.82 -6.82 -10.72
C PRO A 128 -3.87 -6.55 -9.64
N LEU A 129 -3.43 -6.48 -8.37
CA LEU A 129 -4.31 -6.12 -7.25
C LEU A 129 -4.86 -4.71 -7.42
N GLY A 130 -4.01 -3.75 -7.74
CA GLY A 130 -4.40 -2.36 -7.96
C GLY A 130 -5.42 -2.20 -9.08
N LYS A 131 -5.27 -2.96 -10.17
CA LYS A 131 -6.24 -2.97 -11.27
C LYS A 131 -7.59 -3.54 -10.87
N ALA A 132 -7.60 -4.65 -10.12
CA ALA A 132 -8.83 -5.27 -9.63
C ALA A 132 -9.56 -4.37 -8.62
N ASP A 133 -8.84 -3.86 -7.62
CA ASP A 133 -9.39 -2.94 -6.62
C ASP A 133 -9.85 -1.63 -7.24
N GLY A 134 -9.10 -1.10 -8.23
CA GLY A 134 -9.46 0.11 -8.94
C GLY A 134 -10.82 0.03 -9.62
N LYS A 135 -11.13 -1.08 -10.27
CA LYS A 135 -12.47 -1.30 -10.87
C LYS A 135 -13.58 -1.27 -9.83
N ASP A 136 -13.36 -1.93 -8.70
CA ASP A 136 -14.35 -1.96 -7.61
C ASP A 136 -14.56 -0.57 -7.00
N ILE A 137 -13.47 0.18 -6.80
CA ILE A 137 -13.52 1.54 -6.25
C ILE A 137 -14.25 2.48 -7.21
N PHE A 138 -13.96 2.43 -8.50
CA PHE A 138 -14.67 3.25 -9.49
C PHE A 138 -16.16 2.94 -9.50
N ALA A 139 -16.56 1.68 -9.46
CA ALA A 139 -17.96 1.27 -9.39
C ALA A 139 -18.64 1.80 -8.12
N LEU A 140 -17.94 1.75 -6.99
CA LEU A 140 -18.43 2.28 -5.71
C LEU A 140 -18.61 3.81 -5.76
N VAL A 141 -17.65 4.54 -6.31
CA VAL A 141 -17.73 6.00 -6.47
C VAL A 141 -18.92 6.40 -7.35
N GLU A 142 -19.17 5.69 -8.44
CA GLU A 142 -20.33 5.97 -9.30
C GLU A 142 -21.65 5.74 -8.58
N LYS A 143 -21.74 4.74 -7.72
CA LYS A 143 -22.93 4.54 -6.86
C LYS A 143 -23.13 5.68 -5.85
N PHE A 144 -22.05 6.17 -5.25
CA PHE A 144 -22.10 7.33 -4.36
C PHE A 144 -22.59 8.59 -5.06
N LYS A 145 -22.21 8.80 -6.31
CA LYS A 145 -22.66 9.97 -7.09
C LYS A 145 -24.16 9.93 -7.40
N LYS A 146 -24.73 8.74 -7.55
CA LYS A 146 -26.16 8.53 -7.86
C LYS A 146 -27.06 8.50 -6.62
N ALA A 147 -26.49 8.37 -5.44
CA ALA A 147 -27.23 8.26 -4.18
C ALA A 147 -27.63 9.69 -3.61
#